data_5c8b168705d4417e1b24d180317e76ad
#
_entry.id   5c8b168705d4417e1b24d180317e76ad
#
_cell.length_a   1.000
_cell.length_b   1.000
_cell.length_c   1.000
_cell.angle_alpha   90.00
_cell.angle_beta   90.00
_cell.angle_gamma   90.00
#
_symmetry.space_group_name_H-M   'P 1'
#
loop_
_entity.id
_entity.type
_entity.pdbx_description
1 polymer ?
#
loop_
_entity_poly.entity_id
_entity_poly.type
_entity_poly.pdbx_seq_one_letter_code
_entity_poly.pdbx_strand_id
1 'polypeptide(L)'
;PNFGLNTESYASIVENPFTQVSQEPLSTFGLDVDTASYSNTRRFLNDGQLPPPNAVRIEEFVNAFKYEYASPSDDRPIALRGEIASCPWNTEHRLARIAVKAKDIPFESQPPLRLTFLIDVSGSMEDNNKLPLLRESMKALVARLRPTDQVAIVTYRDTAQRELSPTPGASADSICAAIDALHADGSTNGAGGIELAYTAAKEQFLGGGLNRVILATD
;
A
#
# COMPACT_ATOMS: atom_id res chain seq x y z
N PRO A 1 13.76 -6.89 28.97
CA PRO A 1 12.91 -6.70 27.81
C PRO A 1 12.42 -5.27 27.82
N ASN A 2 12.94 -4.44 26.88
CA ASN A 2 12.42 -3.11 26.66
C ASN A 2 11.02 -3.28 26.03
N PHE A 3 10.00 -3.08 26.82
CA PHE A 3 8.68 -2.77 26.29
C PHE A 3 8.76 -1.35 25.72
N GLY A 4 9.24 -1.21 24.49
CA GLY A 4 9.05 0.02 23.74
C GLY A 4 7.57 0.34 23.75
N LEU A 5 7.21 1.56 24.11
CA LEU A 5 5.83 2.04 24.02
C LEU A 5 5.40 1.84 22.56
N ASN A 6 4.51 0.86 22.34
CA ASN A 6 3.91 0.69 21.02
C ASN A 6 3.07 1.93 20.75
N THR A 7 3.54 2.79 19.85
CA THR A 7 2.88 4.04 19.46
C THR A 7 1.92 3.84 18.28
N GLU A 8 1.79 2.61 17.78
CA GLU A 8 0.88 2.29 16.68
C GLU A 8 -0.57 2.58 17.09
N SER A 9 -1.28 3.30 16.24
CA SER A 9 -2.69 3.67 16.45
C SER A 9 -3.54 3.10 15.30
N TYR A 10 -4.64 2.48 15.65
CA TYR A 10 -5.59 1.89 14.71
C TYR A 10 -6.95 2.54 14.86
N ALA A 11 -7.56 2.94 13.75
CA ALA A 11 -8.92 3.48 13.77
C ALA A 11 -9.91 2.44 14.29
N SER A 12 -10.81 2.88 15.17
CA SER A 12 -11.84 1.99 15.72
C SER A 12 -12.72 1.42 14.62
N ILE A 13 -12.92 0.10 14.68
CA ILE A 13 -13.85 -0.60 13.80
C ILE A 13 -15.26 -0.48 14.41
N VAL A 14 -16.18 0.08 13.64
CA VAL A 14 -17.60 0.17 14.00
C VAL A 14 -18.38 -0.73 13.06
N GLU A 15 -18.97 -1.80 13.61
CA GLU A 15 -19.81 -2.72 12.84
C GLU A 15 -21.15 -2.08 12.49
N ASN A 16 -21.60 -2.28 11.26
CA ASN A 16 -22.92 -1.84 10.83
C ASN A 16 -24.01 -2.76 11.43
N PRO A 17 -25.12 -2.20 11.92
CA PRO A 17 -26.24 -3.01 12.40
C PRO A 17 -26.97 -3.70 11.24
N PHE A 18 -27.73 -4.75 11.56
CA PHE A 18 -28.65 -5.34 10.60
C PHE A 18 -29.78 -4.36 10.25
N THR A 19 -30.05 -4.19 8.97
CA THR A 19 -31.14 -3.36 8.46
C THR A 19 -32.24 -4.22 7.85
N GLN A 20 -33.50 -3.77 7.94
CA GLN A 20 -34.62 -4.46 7.32
C GLN A 20 -34.69 -4.13 5.83
N VAL A 21 -34.63 -5.16 4.99
CA VAL A 21 -34.67 -4.99 3.51
C VAL A 21 -35.95 -4.29 3.04
N SER A 22 -37.06 -4.42 3.76
CA SER A 22 -38.32 -3.70 3.44
C SER A 22 -38.23 -2.19 3.65
N GLN A 23 -37.30 -1.73 4.49
CA GLN A 23 -37.08 -0.30 4.76
C GLN A 23 -35.88 0.24 3.99
N GLU A 24 -34.80 -0.54 3.91
CA GLU A 24 -33.55 -0.19 3.23
C GLU A 24 -33.12 -1.32 2.29
N PRO A 25 -33.64 -1.38 1.07
CA PRO A 25 -33.37 -2.48 0.13
C PRO A 25 -31.99 -2.42 -0.51
N LEU A 26 -31.25 -1.33 -0.33
CA LEU A 26 -29.91 -1.13 -0.89
C LEU A 26 -28.86 -1.09 0.21
N SER A 27 -27.78 -1.83 0.01
CA SER A 27 -26.60 -1.75 0.86
C SER A 27 -25.45 -1.09 0.10
N THR A 28 -24.83 -0.09 0.73
CA THR A 28 -23.65 0.58 0.19
C THR A 28 -22.45 0.23 1.07
N PHE A 29 -21.35 -0.19 0.45
CA PHE A 29 -20.09 -0.49 1.15
C PHE A 29 -18.90 0.05 0.35
N GLY A 30 -17.83 0.41 1.05
CA GLY A 30 -16.57 0.77 0.43
C GLY A 30 -15.90 -0.47 -0.17
N LEU A 31 -15.27 -0.31 -1.35
CA LEU A 31 -14.41 -1.34 -1.89
C LEU A 31 -13.03 -1.20 -1.25
N ASP A 32 -12.63 -2.22 -0.51
CA ASP A 32 -11.30 -2.31 0.08
C ASP A 32 -10.44 -3.29 -0.73
N VAL A 33 -9.18 -2.91 -0.97
CA VAL A 33 -8.18 -3.73 -1.66
C VAL A 33 -6.92 -3.93 -0.82
N ASP A 34 -6.87 -3.35 0.36
CA ASP A 34 -5.74 -3.40 1.25
C ASP A 34 -5.55 -4.80 1.86
N THR A 35 -4.32 -5.10 2.26
CA THR A 35 -3.92 -6.42 2.80
C THR A 35 -3.04 -6.30 4.04
N ALA A 36 -2.74 -5.08 4.50
CA ALA A 36 -1.74 -4.80 5.51
C ALA A 36 -2.08 -5.41 6.88
N SER A 37 -3.37 -5.47 7.24
CA SER A 37 -3.83 -6.04 8.50
C SER A 37 -3.40 -7.51 8.69
N TYR A 38 -3.39 -8.31 7.62
CA TYR A 38 -2.90 -9.68 7.67
C TYR A 38 -1.40 -9.75 7.99
N SER A 39 -0.59 -8.92 7.34
CA SER A 39 0.85 -8.83 7.58
C SER A 39 1.17 -8.34 8.99
N ASN A 40 0.45 -7.32 9.47
CA ASN A 40 0.59 -6.80 10.82
C ASN A 40 0.21 -7.85 11.88
N THR A 41 -0.89 -8.54 11.69
CA THR A 41 -1.30 -9.63 12.60
C THR A 41 -0.23 -10.73 12.67
N ARG A 42 0.34 -11.12 11.53
CA ARG A 42 1.45 -12.09 11.53
C ARG A 42 2.66 -11.59 12.28
N ARG A 43 3.00 -10.31 12.18
CA ARG A 43 4.10 -9.70 12.93
C ARG A 43 3.84 -9.81 14.44
N PHE A 44 2.69 -9.38 14.94
CA PHE A 44 2.32 -9.51 16.36
C PHE A 44 2.44 -10.94 16.85
N LEU A 45 1.90 -11.92 16.11
CA LEU A 45 1.94 -13.33 16.48
C LEU A 45 3.37 -13.90 16.50
N ASN A 46 4.21 -13.48 15.54
CA ASN A 46 5.63 -13.88 15.51
C ASN A 46 6.41 -13.30 16.69
N ASP A 47 6.02 -12.12 17.17
CA ASP A 47 6.58 -11.48 18.36
C ASP A 47 5.97 -12.03 19.69
N GLY A 48 5.13 -13.06 19.60
CA GLY A 48 4.47 -13.69 20.75
C GLY A 48 3.38 -12.82 21.38
N GLN A 49 2.83 -11.86 20.64
CA GLN A 49 1.81 -10.92 21.10
C GLN A 49 0.49 -11.13 20.33
N LEU A 50 -0.63 -10.79 20.98
CA LEU A 50 -1.91 -10.68 20.27
C LEU A 50 -2.05 -9.28 19.65
N PRO A 51 -2.53 -9.18 18.40
CA PRO A 51 -2.79 -7.90 17.80
C PRO A 51 -3.91 -7.17 18.54
N PRO A 52 -3.87 -5.82 18.60
CA PRO A 52 -5.03 -5.04 19.05
C PRO A 52 -6.25 -5.36 18.17
N PRO A 53 -7.48 -5.45 18.74
CA PRO A 53 -8.68 -5.77 17.95
C PRO A 53 -8.87 -4.87 16.70
N ASN A 54 -8.58 -3.58 16.82
CA ASN A 54 -8.71 -2.62 15.72
C ASN A 54 -7.63 -2.77 14.62
N ALA A 55 -6.57 -3.55 14.87
CA ALA A 55 -5.58 -3.90 13.84
C ALA A 55 -6.03 -5.07 12.97
N VAL A 56 -7.11 -5.77 13.35
CA VAL A 56 -7.63 -6.97 12.67
C VAL A 56 -8.83 -6.58 11.82
N ARG A 57 -8.60 -6.30 10.55
CA ARG A 57 -9.64 -5.93 9.58
C ARG A 57 -9.96 -7.13 8.70
N ILE A 58 -11.18 -7.64 8.81
CA ILE A 58 -11.62 -8.89 8.15
C ILE A 58 -11.50 -8.78 6.63
N GLU A 59 -11.90 -7.64 6.06
CA GLU A 59 -11.82 -7.34 4.64
C GLU A 59 -10.39 -7.47 4.10
N GLU A 60 -9.40 -6.95 4.84
CA GLU A 60 -7.99 -7.03 4.46
C GLU A 60 -7.43 -8.45 4.60
N PHE A 61 -7.93 -9.23 5.58
CA PHE A 61 -7.61 -10.65 5.68
C PHE A 61 -8.12 -11.44 4.48
N VAL A 62 -9.36 -11.18 4.07
CA VAL A 62 -9.93 -11.83 2.88
C VAL A 62 -9.12 -11.44 1.64
N ASN A 63 -8.74 -10.18 1.47
CA ASN A 63 -7.98 -9.69 0.33
C ASN A 63 -6.52 -10.18 0.30
N ALA A 64 -5.95 -10.61 1.43
CA ALA A 64 -4.57 -11.09 1.49
C ALA A 64 -4.34 -12.40 0.73
N PHE A 65 -5.40 -13.14 0.42
CA PHE A 65 -5.33 -14.40 -0.31
C PHE A 65 -5.64 -14.21 -1.78
N LYS A 66 -4.95 -14.97 -2.63
CA LYS A 66 -5.20 -14.97 -4.07
C LYS A 66 -6.39 -15.85 -4.40
N TYR A 67 -7.36 -15.29 -5.12
CA TYR A 67 -8.52 -16.01 -5.65
C TYR A 67 -8.47 -16.05 -7.16
N GLU A 68 -8.85 -17.18 -7.76
CA GLU A 68 -8.92 -17.36 -9.21
C GLU A 68 -10.23 -16.77 -9.77
N TYR A 69 -10.40 -15.47 -9.64
CA TYR A 69 -11.52 -14.78 -10.28
C TYR A 69 -11.22 -14.56 -11.76
N ALA A 70 -12.16 -14.94 -12.61
CA ALA A 70 -12.05 -14.66 -14.04
C ALA A 70 -12.08 -13.15 -14.28
N SER A 71 -11.14 -12.67 -15.08
CA SER A 71 -11.13 -11.30 -15.59
C SER A 71 -12.36 -11.01 -16.46
N PRO A 72 -12.74 -9.74 -16.65
CA PRO A 72 -13.80 -9.38 -17.60
C PRO A 72 -13.50 -9.98 -18.98
N SER A 73 -14.50 -10.62 -19.59
CA SER A 73 -14.39 -11.24 -20.91
C SER A 73 -14.72 -10.29 -22.06
N ASP A 74 -15.15 -9.08 -21.74
CA ASP A 74 -15.55 -8.02 -22.66
C ASP A 74 -14.77 -6.72 -22.39
N ASP A 75 -15.22 -5.60 -22.94
CA ASP A 75 -14.57 -4.30 -22.79
C ASP A 75 -14.85 -3.61 -21.45
N ARG A 76 -15.62 -4.21 -20.57
CA ARG A 76 -15.85 -3.65 -19.23
C ARG A 76 -14.57 -3.65 -18.41
N PRO A 77 -14.36 -2.60 -17.61
CA PRO A 77 -13.16 -2.50 -16.78
C PRO A 77 -13.16 -3.44 -15.57
N ILE A 78 -14.34 -3.93 -15.15
CA ILE A 78 -14.53 -4.78 -13.99
C ILE A 78 -15.49 -5.94 -14.27
N ALA A 79 -15.27 -7.06 -13.59
CA ALA A 79 -16.23 -8.17 -13.46
C ALA A 79 -16.71 -8.26 -12.01
N LEU A 80 -18.01 -8.47 -11.84
CA LEU A 80 -18.65 -8.67 -10.54
C LEU A 80 -19.04 -10.15 -10.40
N ARG A 81 -18.82 -10.71 -9.21
CA ARG A 81 -19.26 -12.05 -8.86
C ARG A 81 -19.91 -12.02 -7.49
N GLY A 82 -21.08 -12.65 -7.39
CA GLY A 82 -21.82 -12.82 -6.15
C GLY A 82 -22.03 -14.29 -5.83
N GLU A 83 -21.91 -14.65 -4.56
CA GLU A 83 -22.20 -15.98 -4.06
C GLU A 83 -22.87 -15.87 -2.71
N ILE A 84 -23.85 -16.74 -2.44
CA ILE A 84 -24.54 -16.81 -1.15
C ILE A 84 -24.36 -18.23 -0.61
N ALA A 85 -23.90 -18.32 0.64
CA ALA A 85 -23.71 -19.57 1.35
C ALA A 85 -24.34 -19.52 2.76
N SER A 86 -24.50 -20.67 3.41
CA SER A 86 -24.88 -20.73 4.80
C SER A 86 -23.75 -20.17 5.69
N CYS A 87 -24.11 -19.43 6.73
CA CYS A 87 -23.12 -18.93 7.68
C CYS A 87 -22.67 -20.07 8.61
N PRO A 88 -21.36 -20.43 8.66
CA PRO A 88 -20.91 -21.58 9.45
C PRO A 88 -20.96 -21.37 10.96
N TRP A 89 -20.96 -20.13 11.44
CA TRP A 89 -21.01 -19.81 12.88
C TRP A 89 -22.40 -19.37 13.37
N ASN A 90 -23.36 -19.19 12.45
CA ASN A 90 -24.75 -18.93 12.78
C ASN A 90 -25.68 -19.44 11.66
N THR A 91 -26.32 -20.57 11.92
CA THR A 91 -27.16 -21.28 10.92
C THR A 91 -28.43 -20.52 10.49
N GLU A 92 -28.85 -19.53 11.24
CA GLU A 92 -29.97 -18.65 10.87
C GLU A 92 -29.58 -17.55 9.88
N HIS A 93 -28.27 -17.32 9.74
CA HIS A 93 -27.73 -16.31 8.85
C HIS A 93 -27.23 -16.93 7.54
N ARG A 94 -27.07 -16.07 6.54
CA ARG A 94 -26.39 -16.37 5.29
C ARG A 94 -25.25 -15.39 5.07
N LEU A 95 -24.22 -15.85 4.41
CA LEU A 95 -23.10 -15.01 3.97
C LEU A 95 -23.27 -14.69 2.49
N ALA A 96 -23.20 -13.42 2.14
CA ALA A 96 -23.07 -12.97 0.76
C ALA A 96 -21.60 -12.57 0.52
N ARG A 97 -20.96 -13.21 -0.47
CA ARG A 97 -19.64 -12.81 -0.95
C ARG A 97 -19.80 -12.04 -2.25
N ILE A 98 -19.29 -10.82 -2.29
CA ILE A 98 -19.28 -9.97 -3.47
C ILE A 98 -17.81 -9.74 -3.84
N ALA A 99 -17.41 -10.18 -5.03
CA ALA A 99 -16.06 -10.00 -5.52
C ALA A 99 -16.06 -9.08 -6.74
N VAL A 100 -15.10 -8.15 -6.75
CA VAL A 100 -14.86 -7.22 -7.86
C VAL A 100 -13.47 -7.52 -8.41
N LYS A 101 -13.40 -7.95 -9.67
CA LYS A 101 -12.15 -8.20 -10.38
C LYS A 101 -11.96 -7.16 -11.47
N ALA A 102 -10.90 -6.36 -11.36
CA ALA A 102 -10.52 -5.43 -12.42
C ALA A 102 -9.89 -6.20 -13.59
N LYS A 103 -10.00 -5.62 -14.79
CA LYS A 103 -9.31 -6.14 -15.99
C LYS A 103 -7.81 -6.10 -15.79
N ASP A 104 -7.14 -7.23 -16.01
CA ASP A 104 -5.70 -7.31 -15.93
C ASP A 104 -5.08 -6.61 -17.15
N ILE A 105 -4.23 -5.63 -16.90
CA ILE A 105 -3.47 -4.93 -17.93
C ILE A 105 -2.02 -5.43 -17.86
N PRO A 106 -1.50 -6.10 -18.91
CA PRO A 106 -0.10 -6.53 -18.94
C PRO A 106 0.84 -5.36 -18.68
N PHE A 107 1.88 -5.58 -17.90
CA PHE A 107 2.81 -4.53 -17.50
C PHE A 107 3.45 -3.83 -18.71
N GLU A 108 3.74 -4.60 -19.75
CA GLU A 108 4.33 -4.13 -21.02
C GLU A 108 3.39 -3.16 -21.79
N SER A 109 2.07 -3.30 -21.57
CA SER A 109 1.04 -2.47 -22.21
C SER A 109 0.70 -1.23 -21.39
N GLN A 110 1.23 -1.10 -20.17
CA GLN A 110 0.97 0.07 -19.33
C GLN A 110 1.76 1.28 -19.84
N PRO A 111 1.20 2.50 -19.70
CA PRO A 111 1.93 3.72 -19.94
C PRO A 111 3.22 3.80 -19.10
N PRO A 112 4.23 4.57 -19.54
CA PRO A 112 5.44 4.75 -18.74
C PRO A 112 5.15 5.26 -17.32
N LEU A 113 5.89 4.73 -16.34
CA LEU A 113 5.78 5.11 -14.93
C LEU A 113 6.63 6.35 -14.63
N ARG A 114 6.11 7.22 -13.78
CA ARG A 114 6.82 8.35 -13.15
C ARG A 114 6.59 8.23 -11.65
N LEU A 115 7.56 7.63 -10.95
CA LEU A 115 7.48 7.35 -9.54
C LEU A 115 8.30 8.37 -8.75
N THR A 116 7.68 9.03 -7.79
CA THR A 116 8.36 9.85 -6.80
C THR A 116 8.17 9.21 -5.44
N PHE A 117 9.23 8.69 -4.86
CA PHE A 117 9.21 8.19 -3.50
C PHE A 117 9.43 9.35 -2.54
N LEU A 118 8.57 9.45 -1.54
CA LEU A 118 8.72 10.32 -0.39
C LEU A 118 8.92 9.42 0.84
N ILE A 119 10.12 9.41 1.36
CA ILE A 119 10.56 8.44 2.36
C ILE A 119 10.86 9.14 3.67
N ASP A 120 10.23 8.67 4.74
CA ASP A 120 10.62 8.99 6.09
C ASP A 120 11.98 8.35 6.39
N VAL A 121 12.94 9.17 6.80
CA VAL A 121 14.25 8.71 7.26
C VAL A 121 14.54 9.24 8.67
N SER A 122 13.48 9.53 9.45
CA SER A 122 13.61 9.86 10.87
C SER A 122 14.16 8.67 11.68
N GLY A 123 14.66 8.92 12.88
CA GLY A 123 15.28 7.90 13.73
C GLY A 123 14.36 6.72 14.05
N SER A 124 13.03 6.90 14.08
CA SER A 124 12.06 5.82 14.29
C SER A 124 12.08 4.76 13.18
N MET A 125 12.56 5.12 11.98
CA MET A 125 12.66 4.22 10.82
C MET A 125 13.87 3.26 10.85
N GLU A 126 14.67 3.25 11.90
CA GLU A 126 15.92 2.44 12.00
C GLU A 126 15.66 0.93 12.08
N ASP A 127 14.52 0.49 12.61
CA ASP A 127 14.20 -0.91 12.81
C ASP A 127 14.24 -1.73 11.51
N ASN A 128 14.66 -2.99 11.61
CA ASN A 128 14.83 -3.90 10.45
C ASN A 128 13.57 -4.08 9.59
N ASN A 129 12.39 -3.94 10.17
CA ASN A 129 11.09 -4.03 9.50
C ASN A 129 10.59 -2.71 8.92
N LYS A 130 11.39 -1.63 8.98
CA LYS A 130 11.07 -0.30 8.48
C LYS A 130 11.99 0.09 7.31
N LEU A 131 12.91 1.06 7.48
CA LEU A 131 13.77 1.54 6.38
C LEU A 131 14.62 0.42 5.74
N PRO A 132 15.25 -0.52 6.48
CA PRO A 132 15.96 -1.61 5.84
C PRO A 132 15.09 -2.48 4.94
N LEU A 133 13.89 -2.85 5.38
CA LEU A 133 12.93 -3.62 4.58
C LEU A 133 12.44 -2.81 3.36
N LEU A 134 12.20 -1.51 3.54
CA LEU A 134 11.81 -0.61 2.45
C LEU A 134 12.88 -0.55 1.36
N ARG A 135 14.16 -0.41 1.73
CA ARG A 135 15.29 -0.39 0.79
C ARG A 135 15.32 -1.66 -0.07
N GLU A 136 15.18 -2.84 0.53
CA GLU A 136 15.13 -4.12 -0.21
C GLU A 136 13.91 -4.19 -1.13
N SER A 137 12.75 -3.72 -0.67
CA SER A 137 11.52 -3.67 -1.47
C SER A 137 11.66 -2.73 -2.67
N MET A 138 12.29 -1.57 -2.47
CA MET A 138 12.55 -0.62 -3.55
C MET A 138 13.54 -1.18 -4.58
N LYS A 139 14.62 -1.87 -4.16
CA LYS A 139 15.54 -2.53 -5.09
C LYS A 139 14.85 -3.62 -5.91
N ALA A 140 13.96 -4.40 -5.29
CA ALA A 140 13.14 -5.38 -6.00
C ALA A 140 12.20 -4.73 -7.04
N LEU A 141 11.67 -3.53 -6.75
CA LEU A 141 10.91 -2.75 -7.72
C LEU A 141 11.79 -2.25 -8.86
N VAL A 142 12.98 -1.69 -8.54
CA VAL A 142 13.92 -1.15 -9.55
C VAL A 142 14.30 -2.23 -10.57
N ALA A 143 14.49 -3.48 -10.13
CA ALA A 143 14.80 -4.61 -11.02
C ALA A 143 13.67 -4.90 -12.05
N ARG A 144 12.48 -4.34 -11.86
CA ARG A 144 11.31 -4.52 -12.74
C ARG A 144 10.98 -3.29 -13.59
N LEU A 145 11.70 -2.18 -13.39
CA LEU A 145 11.47 -0.97 -14.16
C LEU A 145 11.87 -1.14 -15.63
N ARG A 146 11.08 -0.55 -16.50
CA ARG A 146 11.43 -0.42 -17.92
C ARG A 146 12.40 0.75 -18.13
N PRO A 147 13.20 0.74 -19.19
CA PRO A 147 14.08 1.87 -19.51
C PRO A 147 13.34 3.22 -19.63
N THR A 148 12.06 3.19 -20.01
CA THR A 148 11.20 4.37 -20.17
C THR A 148 10.58 4.89 -18.88
N ASP A 149 10.62 4.09 -17.81
CA ASP A 149 10.11 4.50 -16.51
C ASP A 149 11.13 5.42 -15.82
N GLN A 150 10.67 6.26 -14.89
CA GLN A 150 11.55 7.16 -14.12
C GLN A 150 11.25 7.11 -12.65
N VAL A 151 12.29 7.26 -11.85
CA VAL A 151 12.23 7.31 -10.39
C VAL A 151 12.89 8.57 -9.87
N ALA A 152 12.24 9.25 -8.95
CA ALA A 152 12.82 10.29 -8.09
C ALA A 152 12.67 9.86 -6.63
N ILE A 153 13.63 10.24 -5.77
CA ILE A 153 13.61 9.95 -4.34
C ILE A 153 13.75 11.26 -3.58
N VAL A 154 12.81 11.52 -2.71
CA VAL A 154 12.79 12.59 -1.73
C VAL A 154 12.71 11.97 -0.36
N THR A 155 13.53 12.44 0.56
CA THR A 155 13.50 12.05 1.96
C THR A 155 13.04 13.22 2.81
N TYR A 156 12.52 12.92 3.99
CA TYR A 156 12.31 13.91 5.02
C TYR A 156 12.69 13.37 6.40
N ARG A 157 13.24 14.28 7.20
CA ARG A 157 13.52 14.15 8.63
C ARG A 157 13.38 15.54 9.25
N ASP A 158 14.41 16.16 9.79
CA ASP A 158 14.41 17.58 10.23
C ASP A 158 14.16 18.52 9.05
N THR A 159 14.68 18.18 7.89
CA THR A 159 14.51 18.89 6.60
C THR A 159 14.20 17.89 5.49
N ALA A 160 13.54 18.38 4.44
CA ALA A 160 13.33 17.59 3.24
C ALA A 160 14.54 17.69 2.30
N GLN A 161 14.92 16.58 1.68
CA GLN A 161 16.05 16.51 0.74
C GLN A 161 15.67 15.68 -0.48
N ARG A 162 16.26 16.06 -1.63
CA ARG A 162 16.15 15.27 -2.86
C ARG A 162 17.40 14.38 -2.97
N GLU A 163 17.24 13.11 -2.70
CA GLU A 163 18.30 12.12 -2.78
C GLU A 163 18.58 11.66 -4.21
N LEU A 164 17.53 11.62 -5.02
CA LEU A 164 17.64 11.26 -6.43
C LEU A 164 16.72 12.15 -7.28
N SER A 165 17.29 12.86 -8.23
CA SER A 165 16.52 13.54 -9.28
C SER A 165 15.88 12.51 -10.22
N PRO A 166 14.85 12.92 -11.04
CA PRO A 166 14.22 11.99 -11.97
C PRO A 166 15.24 11.22 -12.82
N THR A 167 15.36 9.92 -12.57
CA THR A 167 16.37 9.03 -13.15
C THR A 167 15.67 7.91 -13.92
N PRO A 168 16.04 7.64 -15.19
CA PRO A 168 15.47 6.57 -15.99
C PRO A 168 15.72 5.19 -15.37
N GLY A 169 14.78 4.23 -15.52
CA GLY A 169 14.93 2.85 -15.11
C GLY A 169 16.14 2.15 -15.74
N ALA A 170 16.59 2.61 -16.90
CA ALA A 170 17.84 2.13 -17.51
C ALA A 170 19.09 2.39 -16.64
N SER A 171 19.03 3.34 -15.71
CA SER A 171 20.12 3.66 -14.79
C SER A 171 19.90 3.00 -13.41
N ALA A 172 19.53 1.72 -13.42
CA ALA A 172 19.18 0.96 -12.21
C ALA A 172 20.28 1.03 -11.12
N ASP A 173 21.56 0.97 -11.52
CA ASP A 173 22.69 1.05 -10.58
C ASP A 173 22.70 2.37 -9.80
N SER A 174 22.44 3.50 -10.51
CA SER A 174 22.37 4.82 -9.86
C SER A 174 21.19 4.92 -8.91
N ILE A 175 20.03 4.34 -9.28
CA ILE A 175 18.86 4.31 -8.41
C ILE A 175 19.14 3.45 -7.18
N CYS A 176 19.72 2.26 -7.35
CA CYS A 176 20.10 1.37 -6.24
C CYS A 176 21.13 2.00 -5.32
N ALA A 177 22.12 2.71 -5.86
CA ALA A 177 23.13 3.42 -5.05
C ALA A 177 22.48 4.52 -4.18
N ALA A 178 21.52 5.27 -4.72
CA ALA A 178 20.77 6.25 -3.93
C ALA A 178 19.91 5.59 -2.84
N ILE A 179 19.28 4.45 -3.13
CA ILE A 179 18.53 3.67 -2.14
C ILE A 179 19.46 3.16 -1.03
N ASP A 180 20.64 2.64 -1.38
CA ASP A 180 21.61 2.11 -0.42
C ASP A 180 22.20 3.20 0.49
N ALA A 181 22.25 4.44 0.04
CA ALA A 181 22.72 5.59 0.81
C ALA A 181 21.69 6.07 1.86
N LEU A 182 20.41 5.64 1.78
CA LEU A 182 19.39 6.03 2.75
C LEU A 182 19.72 5.46 4.14
N HIS A 183 19.66 6.29 5.15
CA HIS A 183 19.84 5.90 6.56
C HIS A 183 18.91 6.70 7.46
N ALA A 184 18.43 6.07 8.51
CA ALA A 184 17.53 6.68 9.47
C ALA A 184 18.32 7.52 10.49
N ASP A 185 17.87 8.78 10.73
CA ASP A 185 18.42 9.70 11.71
C ASP A 185 17.49 10.92 11.90
N GLY A 186 17.62 11.63 13.03
CA GLY A 186 16.94 12.91 13.30
C GLY A 186 15.46 12.80 13.66
N SER A 187 14.74 13.91 13.52
CA SER A 187 13.31 14.05 13.86
C SER A 187 12.41 13.99 12.61
N THR A 188 11.10 14.23 12.76
CA THR A 188 10.12 14.07 11.67
C THR A 188 9.49 15.42 11.30
N ASN A 189 9.77 15.93 10.10
CA ASN A 189 9.12 17.11 9.52
C ASN A 189 8.53 16.77 8.14
N GLY A 190 7.33 16.21 8.14
CA GLY A 190 6.70 15.69 6.92
C GLY A 190 6.21 16.76 5.93
N ALA A 191 5.87 17.98 6.39
CA ALA A 191 5.24 18.99 5.53
C ALA A 191 6.16 19.43 4.37
N GLY A 192 7.43 19.76 4.67
CA GLY A 192 8.41 20.12 3.65
C GLY A 192 8.71 18.97 2.68
N GLY A 193 8.64 17.72 3.18
CA GLY A 193 8.79 16.52 2.37
C GLY A 193 7.72 16.43 1.29
N ILE A 194 6.46 16.64 1.64
CA ILE A 194 5.33 16.59 0.72
C ILE A 194 5.50 17.64 -0.40
N GLU A 195 5.81 18.89 -0.05
CA GLU A 195 6.00 19.96 -1.02
C GLU A 195 7.13 19.65 -2.02
N LEU A 196 8.27 19.16 -1.50
CA LEU A 196 9.41 18.79 -2.33
C LEU A 196 9.10 17.58 -3.23
N ALA A 197 8.39 16.57 -2.71
CA ALA A 197 7.99 15.40 -3.49
C ALA A 197 7.04 15.77 -4.64
N TYR A 198 6.06 16.63 -4.40
CA TYR A 198 5.18 17.13 -5.46
C TYR A 198 5.91 18.01 -6.47
N THR A 199 6.92 18.76 -6.03
CA THR A 199 7.78 19.52 -6.95
C THR A 199 8.55 18.57 -7.86
N ALA A 200 9.19 17.54 -7.31
CA ALA A 200 9.89 16.51 -8.07
C ALA A 200 8.94 15.75 -9.02
N ALA A 201 7.73 15.42 -8.54
CA ALA A 201 6.72 14.76 -9.36
C ALA A 201 6.26 15.63 -10.55
N LYS A 202 6.13 16.94 -10.37
CA LYS A 202 5.80 17.87 -11.45
C LYS A 202 6.91 17.97 -12.49
N GLU A 203 8.17 17.95 -12.08
CA GLU A 203 9.33 18.01 -12.99
C GLU A 203 9.38 16.82 -13.96
N GLN A 204 8.98 15.63 -13.50
CA GLN A 204 8.96 14.42 -14.34
C GLN A 204 7.57 14.07 -14.89
N PHE A 205 6.58 14.94 -14.70
CA PHE A 205 5.20 14.64 -15.10
C PHE A 205 5.10 14.34 -16.59
N LEU A 206 4.49 13.21 -16.91
CA LEU A 206 4.25 12.77 -18.27
C LEU A 206 2.75 12.72 -18.55
N GLY A 207 2.27 13.54 -19.48
CA GLY A 207 0.90 13.45 -19.97
C GLY A 207 0.65 12.08 -20.61
N GLY A 208 -0.41 11.39 -20.16
CA GLY A 208 -0.70 10.01 -20.59
C GLY A 208 0.15 8.92 -19.91
N GLY A 209 1.11 9.29 -19.05
CA GLY A 209 1.86 8.35 -18.21
C GLY A 209 1.17 8.06 -16.87
N LEU A 210 1.68 7.07 -16.17
CA LEU A 210 1.26 6.77 -14.78
C LEU A 210 2.17 7.54 -13.81
N ASN A 211 1.69 8.68 -13.34
CA ASN A 211 2.40 9.52 -12.38
C ASN A 211 1.95 9.21 -10.96
N ARG A 212 2.88 8.86 -10.06
CA ARG A 212 2.59 8.50 -8.66
C ARG A 212 3.61 9.12 -7.71
N VAL A 213 3.10 9.61 -6.59
CA VAL A 213 3.89 9.89 -5.38
C VAL A 213 3.57 8.77 -4.38
N ILE A 214 4.60 8.14 -3.85
CA ILE A 214 4.49 7.01 -2.92
C ILE A 214 5.14 7.46 -1.62
N LEU A 215 4.33 7.62 -0.57
CA LEU A 215 4.79 7.94 0.77
C LEU A 215 5.07 6.63 1.53
N ALA A 216 6.25 6.56 2.15
CA ALA A 216 6.65 5.51 3.06
C ALA A 216 7.04 6.14 4.41
N THR A 217 6.32 5.78 5.46
CA THR A 217 6.49 6.25 6.85
C THR A 217 6.03 5.15 7.81
N ASP A 218 6.43 5.22 9.06
CA ASP A 218 5.96 4.34 10.15
C ASP A 218 4.81 4.92 10.96
#